data_b3dbfcaed9c4a8ff20b83bd9a34f00ef
#
_entry.id   b3dbfcaed9c4a8ff20b83bd9a34f00ef
#
_cell.length_a   1.000
_cell.length_b   1.000
_cell.length_c   1.000
_cell.angle_alpha   90.00
_cell.angle_beta   90.00
_cell.angle_gamma   90.00
#
_symmetry.space_group_name_H-M   'P 1'
#
loop_
_entity.id
_entity.type
_entity.pdbx_description
1 polymer ?
#
loop_
_entity_poly.entity_id
_entity_poly.type
_entity_poly.pdbx_seq_one_letter_code
_entity_poly.pdbx_strand_id
1 'polypeptide(L)'
;VQFSRNYLEGERRQGVFMGHMCLTLCAVSLLVLSGSLFQMVVAWIGTSVALHHLLLFYSDRPRAVAAARKKFICARVGDGFLIVAVVLLYLAFGTGDISQILQISREMSSVGAMPLSAQGAALLIVLAAAFKSAQFPFHGWLTEVMETPTPVSALLHAGIVNAGGFLVVRLSDVVVSSPIAMHLLVLIGGLTALVGTVVMLTQTNIKSSLAWSTVSQMGFMLLQCGFGAFSAATLHIVAHSLYKAHAFLASGSAVDTGRIQGASTQTVRPSKGILVSGALGAILLFIGVGMIWGVSLTEKPAVVALGAVLLMGLSQFFARAVSSGHGGSMLVRVFLMTSGLAVLYFGLQQGATWIAGDLFPPPVVPDTLGIAAMVLLVVMFGVISLVQLYGWAWAARWPGIYVHVANGFYANAMFDRTIGYFDTTARQQH
;
A
#
# COMPACT_ATOMS: atom_id res chain seq x y z
N VAL A 1 14.85 -5.08 16.73
CA VAL A 1 15.29 -5.67 18.01
C VAL A 1 15.92 -4.60 18.89
N GLN A 2 16.99 -3.93 18.46
CA GLN A 2 17.70 -2.93 19.28
C GLN A 2 16.78 -1.78 19.73
N PHE A 3 16.01 -1.19 18.81
CA PHE A 3 15.02 -0.15 19.12
C PHE A 3 13.98 -0.66 20.14
N SER A 4 13.46 -1.87 19.96
CA SER A 4 12.46 -2.45 20.88
C SER A 4 12.99 -2.64 22.28
N ARG A 5 14.27 -3.01 22.41
CA ARG A 5 14.93 -3.19 23.70
C ARG A 5 15.02 -1.87 24.45
N ASN A 6 15.43 -0.79 23.78
CA ASN A 6 15.51 0.54 24.39
C ASN A 6 14.10 1.13 24.68
N TYR A 7 13.14 0.91 23.75
CA TYR A 7 11.78 1.42 23.88
C TYR A 7 11.01 0.81 25.07
N LEU A 8 11.27 -0.46 25.38
CA LEU A 8 10.63 -1.21 26.47
C LEU A 8 11.56 -1.40 27.67
N GLU A 9 12.55 -0.54 27.83
CA GLU A 9 13.45 -0.58 29.01
C GLU A 9 12.63 -0.42 30.30
N GLY A 10 12.81 -1.35 31.24
CA GLY A 10 12.04 -1.41 32.47
C GLY A 10 10.69 -2.12 32.43
N GLU A 11 10.21 -2.51 31.20
CA GLU A 11 8.96 -3.27 31.05
C GLU A 11 9.18 -4.74 31.45
N ARG A 12 8.40 -5.24 32.43
CA ARG A 12 8.53 -6.61 32.95
C ARG A 12 8.34 -7.69 31.90
N ARG A 13 7.51 -7.44 30.88
CA ARG A 13 7.20 -8.39 29.80
C ARG A 13 8.06 -8.18 28.55
N GLN A 14 9.18 -7.45 28.63
CA GLN A 14 10.07 -7.18 27.50
C GLN A 14 10.53 -8.46 26.79
N GLY A 15 10.91 -9.51 27.55
CA GLY A 15 11.34 -10.79 26.97
C GLY A 15 10.23 -11.48 26.17
N VAL A 16 8.99 -11.48 26.68
CA VAL A 16 7.82 -12.05 25.98
C VAL A 16 7.54 -11.27 24.69
N PHE A 17 7.62 -9.94 24.74
CA PHE A 17 7.48 -9.07 23.58
C PHE A 17 8.51 -9.42 22.49
N MET A 18 9.78 -9.55 22.87
CA MET A 18 10.85 -9.90 21.95
C MET A 18 10.65 -11.29 21.32
N GLY A 19 10.19 -12.26 22.12
CA GLY A 19 9.83 -13.59 21.62
C GLY A 19 8.75 -13.55 20.56
N HIS A 20 7.66 -12.80 20.79
CA HIS A 20 6.59 -12.64 19.79
C HIS A 20 7.05 -11.87 18.54
N MET A 21 7.94 -10.87 18.69
CA MET A 21 8.57 -10.18 17.54
C MET A 21 9.38 -11.15 16.67
N CYS A 22 10.22 -11.99 17.29
CA CYS A 22 11.01 -12.99 16.57
C CYS A 22 10.11 -14.05 15.92
N LEU A 23 9.06 -14.53 16.62
CA LEU A 23 8.10 -15.47 16.07
C LEU A 23 7.39 -14.89 14.85
N THR A 24 7.00 -13.62 14.90
CA THR A 24 6.36 -12.93 13.78
C THR A 24 7.30 -12.82 12.58
N LEU A 25 8.57 -12.45 12.81
CA LEU A 25 9.59 -12.39 11.76
C LEU A 25 9.86 -13.78 11.15
N CYS A 26 9.94 -14.81 11.98
CA CYS A 26 10.08 -16.20 11.53
C CYS A 26 8.91 -16.60 10.61
N ALA A 27 7.67 -16.33 11.02
CA ALA A 27 6.49 -16.64 10.22
C ALA A 27 6.47 -15.88 8.88
N VAL A 28 6.89 -14.61 8.87
CA VAL A 28 7.03 -13.82 7.63
C VAL A 28 8.13 -14.40 6.73
N SER A 29 9.27 -14.80 7.29
CA SER A 29 10.36 -15.44 6.52
C SER A 29 9.90 -16.76 5.90
N LEU A 30 9.18 -17.60 6.66
CA LEU A 30 8.58 -18.84 6.15
C LEU A 30 7.56 -18.59 5.03
N LEU A 31 6.79 -17.49 5.11
CA LEU A 31 5.86 -17.10 4.05
C LEU A 31 6.62 -16.71 2.77
N VAL A 32 7.65 -15.88 2.88
CA VAL A 32 8.42 -15.39 1.73
C VAL A 32 9.19 -16.54 1.05
N LEU A 33 9.71 -17.47 1.84
CA LEU A 33 10.50 -18.62 1.36
C LEU A 33 9.63 -19.84 0.99
N SER A 34 8.28 -19.72 1.01
CA SER A 34 7.42 -20.85 0.72
C SER A 34 7.58 -21.36 -0.72
N GLY A 35 7.87 -22.65 -0.86
CA GLY A 35 7.93 -23.36 -2.14
C GLY A 35 6.65 -24.12 -2.47
N SER A 36 5.78 -24.36 -1.47
CA SER A 36 4.52 -25.08 -1.64
C SER A 36 3.32 -24.25 -1.17
N LEU A 37 2.15 -24.51 -1.76
CA LEU A 37 0.89 -23.91 -1.37
C LEU A 37 0.54 -24.20 0.11
N PHE A 38 0.81 -25.39 0.61
CA PHE A 38 0.57 -25.74 1.99
C PHE A 38 1.43 -24.92 2.95
N GLN A 39 2.74 -24.85 2.71
CA GLN A 39 3.65 -24.04 3.52
C GLN A 39 3.23 -22.54 3.49
N MET A 40 2.82 -22.05 2.34
CA MET A 40 2.36 -20.67 2.16
C MET A 40 1.13 -20.37 3.04
N VAL A 41 0.11 -21.25 3.06
CA VAL A 41 -1.09 -21.11 3.89
C VAL A 41 -0.74 -21.15 5.38
N VAL A 42 0.07 -22.12 5.80
CA VAL A 42 0.47 -22.26 7.22
C VAL A 42 1.24 -21.03 7.68
N ALA A 43 2.21 -20.57 6.90
CA ALA A 43 2.99 -19.37 7.22
C ALA A 43 2.12 -18.10 7.21
N TRP A 44 1.19 -17.98 6.25
CA TRP A 44 0.23 -16.88 6.16
C TRP A 44 -0.65 -16.77 7.41
N ILE A 45 -1.22 -17.89 7.88
CA ILE A 45 -1.98 -17.95 9.11
C ILE A 45 -1.07 -17.66 10.31
N GLY A 46 0.12 -18.26 10.33
CA GLY A 46 1.13 -18.07 11.37
C GLY A 46 1.50 -16.59 11.56
N THR A 47 1.70 -15.84 10.48
CA THR A 47 1.97 -14.39 10.58
C THR A 47 0.81 -13.65 11.26
N SER A 48 -0.42 -14.03 10.99
CA SER A 48 -1.61 -13.39 11.58
C SER A 48 -1.75 -13.70 13.06
N VAL A 49 -1.49 -14.94 13.47
CA VAL A 49 -1.57 -15.37 14.87
C VAL A 49 -0.44 -14.75 15.69
N ALA A 50 0.79 -14.79 15.18
CA ALA A 50 1.94 -14.20 15.86
C ALA A 50 1.75 -12.69 16.07
N LEU A 51 1.29 -11.97 15.04
CA LEU A 51 0.98 -10.55 15.16
C LEU A 51 -0.15 -10.27 16.17
N HIS A 52 -1.17 -11.12 16.25
CA HIS A 52 -2.28 -10.93 17.18
C HIS A 52 -1.80 -10.82 18.63
N HIS A 53 -0.84 -11.67 19.04
CA HIS A 53 -0.23 -11.58 20.36
C HIS A 53 0.54 -10.27 20.60
N LEU A 54 1.19 -9.73 19.57
CA LEU A 54 1.85 -8.42 19.65
C LEU A 54 0.85 -7.26 19.80
N LEU A 55 -0.29 -7.34 19.11
CA LEU A 55 -1.34 -6.32 19.18
C LEU A 55 -2.01 -6.29 20.57
N LEU A 56 -2.10 -7.45 21.23
CA LEU A 56 -2.64 -7.61 22.58
C LEU A 56 -1.60 -7.39 23.69
N PHE A 57 -0.43 -6.85 23.38
CA PHE A 57 0.61 -6.63 24.40
C PHE A 57 0.12 -5.75 25.55
N TYR A 58 -0.66 -4.71 25.29
CA TYR A 58 -1.37 -3.90 26.26
C TYR A 58 -2.86 -4.30 26.31
N SER A 59 -3.14 -5.48 26.85
CA SER A 59 -4.49 -6.04 26.94
C SER A 59 -5.44 -5.30 27.89
N ASP A 60 -4.91 -4.42 28.72
CA ASP A 60 -5.63 -3.49 29.60
C ASP A 60 -6.25 -2.31 28.84
N ARG A 61 -5.87 -2.07 27.59
CA ARG A 61 -6.39 -0.97 26.76
C ARG A 61 -7.56 -1.43 25.87
N PRO A 62 -8.80 -0.96 26.14
CA PRO A 62 -9.97 -1.43 25.37
C PRO A 62 -9.87 -1.20 23.86
N ARG A 63 -9.28 -0.06 23.46
CA ARG A 63 -9.06 0.26 22.04
C ARG A 63 -8.08 -0.69 21.36
N ALA A 64 -7.01 -1.09 22.04
CA ALA A 64 -6.06 -2.07 21.50
C ALA A 64 -6.71 -3.43 21.31
N VAL A 65 -7.54 -3.87 22.26
CA VAL A 65 -8.30 -5.12 22.17
C VAL A 65 -9.30 -5.09 21.01
N ALA A 66 -10.04 -3.98 20.86
CA ALA A 66 -10.99 -3.82 19.76
C ALA A 66 -10.30 -3.89 18.39
N ALA A 67 -9.18 -3.15 18.22
CA ALA A 67 -8.39 -3.18 16.98
C ALA A 67 -7.81 -4.57 16.68
N ALA A 68 -7.28 -5.26 17.69
CA ALA A 68 -6.77 -6.63 17.55
C ALA A 68 -7.87 -7.61 17.13
N ARG A 69 -9.08 -7.48 17.70
CA ARG A 69 -10.25 -8.29 17.33
C ARG A 69 -10.69 -8.04 15.90
N LYS A 70 -10.82 -6.79 15.45
CA LYS A 70 -11.13 -6.44 14.06
C LYS A 70 -10.11 -7.07 13.10
N LYS A 71 -8.83 -6.89 13.40
CA LYS A 71 -7.75 -7.49 12.60
C LYS A 71 -7.86 -9.01 12.56
N PHE A 72 -8.19 -9.65 13.68
CA PHE A 72 -8.35 -11.11 13.75
C PHE A 72 -9.49 -11.59 12.85
N ILE A 73 -10.65 -10.92 12.87
CA ILE A 73 -11.81 -11.27 12.04
C ILE A 73 -11.46 -11.09 10.56
N CYS A 74 -10.92 -9.92 10.16
CA CYS A 74 -10.48 -9.71 8.78
C CYS A 74 -9.49 -10.78 8.31
N ALA A 75 -8.53 -11.14 9.18
CA ALA A 75 -7.56 -12.16 8.84
C ALA A 75 -8.21 -13.53 8.63
N ARG A 76 -9.18 -13.93 9.47
CA ARG A 76 -9.89 -15.23 9.31
C ARG A 76 -10.68 -15.30 8.02
N VAL A 77 -11.34 -14.21 7.62
CA VAL A 77 -12.03 -14.12 6.33
C VAL A 77 -11.03 -14.26 5.17
N GLY A 78 -9.93 -13.52 5.21
CA GLY A 78 -8.87 -13.62 4.20
C GLY A 78 -8.22 -15.00 4.13
N ASP A 79 -8.01 -15.66 5.28
CA ASP A 79 -7.48 -17.03 5.34
C ASP A 79 -8.46 -18.04 4.68
N GLY A 80 -9.78 -17.86 4.89
CA GLY A 80 -10.80 -18.69 4.23
C GLY A 80 -10.74 -18.58 2.71
N PHE A 81 -10.64 -17.37 2.17
CA PHE A 81 -10.44 -17.17 0.73
C PHE A 81 -9.17 -17.85 0.22
N LEU A 82 -8.05 -17.71 0.94
CA LEU A 82 -6.79 -18.32 0.53
C LEU A 82 -6.85 -19.83 0.56
N ILE A 83 -7.45 -20.44 1.61
CA ILE A 83 -7.59 -21.90 1.70
C ILE A 83 -8.40 -22.44 0.52
N VAL A 84 -9.55 -21.82 0.21
CA VAL A 84 -10.37 -22.24 -0.94
C VAL A 84 -9.61 -22.05 -2.25
N ALA A 85 -8.88 -20.94 -2.42
CA ALA A 85 -8.05 -20.71 -3.59
C ALA A 85 -7.00 -21.81 -3.78
N VAL A 86 -6.32 -22.21 -2.70
CA VAL A 86 -5.30 -23.25 -2.73
C VAL A 86 -5.90 -24.62 -3.08
N VAL A 87 -7.09 -24.95 -2.56
CA VAL A 87 -7.80 -26.17 -2.94
C VAL A 87 -8.14 -26.16 -4.45
N LEU A 88 -8.67 -25.04 -4.96
CA LEU A 88 -8.99 -24.91 -6.38
C LEU A 88 -7.75 -25.00 -7.28
N LEU A 89 -6.60 -24.42 -6.86
CA LEU A 89 -5.34 -24.56 -7.59
C LEU A 89 -4.85 -26.00 -7.60
N TYR A 90 -4.92 -26.70 -6.46
CA TYR A 90 -4.53 -28.09 -6.38
C TYR A 90 -5.40 -28.98 -7.28
N LEU A 91 -6.73 -28.74 -7.29
CA LEU A 91 -7.65 -29.45 -8.18
C LEU A 91 -7.42 -29.11 -9.67
N ALA A 92 -6.99 -27.87 -9.97
CA ALA A 92 -6.73 -27.45 -11.34
C ALA A 92 -5.44 -28.06 -11.91
N PHE A 93 -4.38 -28.12 -11.10
CA PHE A 93 -3.02 -28.43 -11.58
C PHE A 93 -2.47 -29.78 -11.06
N GLY A 94 -3.16 -30.43 -10.12
CA GLY A 94 -2.73 -31.72 -9.56
C GLY A 94 -1.46 -31.66 -8.69
N THR A 95 -0.96 -30.46 -8.37
CA THR A 95 0.27 -30.26 -7.60
C THR A 95 0.12 -29.14 -6.60
N GLY A 96 0.88 -29.19 -5.51
CA GLY A 96 1.00 -28.13 -4.52
C GLY A 96 2.30 -27.34 -4.63
N ASP A 97 3.20 -27.70 -5.56
CA ASP A 97 4.45 -26.99 -5.81
C ASP A 97 4.20 -25.68 -6.58
N ILE A 98 4.62 -24.56 -5.99
CA ILE A 98 4.34 -23.24 -6.57
C ILE A 98 5.05 -23.07 -7.92
N SER A 99 6.28 -23.58 -8.06
CA SER A 99 7.05 -23.41 -9.30
C SER A 99 6.42 -24.18 -10.46
N GLN A 100 5.92 -25.40 -10.21
CA GLN A 100 5.18 -26.18 -11.20
C GLN A 100 3.85 -25.49 -11.57
N ILE A 101 3.11 -24.97 -10.60
CA ILE A 101 1.85 -24.26 -10.83
C ILE A 101 2.09 -23.06 -11.75
N LEU A 102 3.11 -22.24 -11.48
CA LEU A 102 3.44 -21.08 -12.30
C LEU A 102 3.81 -21.47 -13.73
N GLN A 103 4.64 -22.53 -13.89
CA GLN A 103 5.00 -23.03 -15.21
C GLN A 103 3.76 -23.50 -15.99
N ILE A 104 2.94 -24.38 -15.40
CA ILE A 104 1.71 -24.88 -16.05
C ILE A 104 0.76 -23.73 -16.37
N SER A 105 0.64 -22.74 -15.49
CA SER A 105 -0.22 -21.55 -15.71
C SER A 105 0.25 -20.75 -16.93
N ARG A 106 1.57 -20.57 -17.13
CA ARG A 106 2.12 -19.89 -18.31
C ARG A 106 1.82 -20.66 -19.61
N GLU A 107 2.05 -21.98 -19.59
CA GLU A 107 1.79 -22.84 -20.74
C GLU A 107 0.33 -22.82 -21.11
N MET A 108 -0.59 -22.99 -20.14
CA MET A 108 -2.04 -22.95 -20.39
C MET A 108 -2.54 -21.57 -20.82
N SER A 109 -2.00 -20.49 -20.26
CA SER A 109 -2.37 -19.12 -20.64
C SER A 109 -1.96 -18.81 -22.09
N SER A 110 -0.83 -19.33 -22.55
CA SER A 110 -0.34 -19.11 -23.93
C SER A 110 -1.24 -19.71 -25.00
N VAL A 111 -1.98 -20.78 -24.66
CA VAL A 111 -2.93 -21.46 -25.55
C VAL A 111 -4.40 -21.14 -25.25
N GLY A 112 -4.64 -20.23 -24.30
CA GLY A 112 -6.00 -19.83 -23.92
C GLY A 112 -6.83 -20.91 -23.21
N ALA A 113 -6.18 -21.93 -22.61
CA ALA A 113 -6.82 -23.11 -22.04
C ALA A 113 -6.87 -23.14 -20.50
N MET A 114 -6.84 -21.94 -19.86
CA MET A 114 -6.83 -21.84 -18.40
C MET A 114 -8.13 -22.38 -17.77
N PRO A 115 -8.05 -23.35 -16.83
CA PRO A 115 -9.23 -23.92 -16.18
C PRO A 115 -10.04 -22.86 -15.41
N LEU A 116 -11.37 -23.01 -15.40
CA LEU A 116 -12.26 -22.10 -14.68
C LEU A 116 -11.99 -22.12 -13.16
N SER A 117 -11.57 -23.26 -12.61
CA SER A 117 -11.15 -23.41 -11.21
C SER A 117 -9.93 -22.54 -10.88
N ALA A 118 -8.94 -22.46 -11.80
CA ALA A 118 -7.76 -21.60 -11.63
C ALA A 118 -8.14 -20.11 -11.74
N GLN A 119 -9.04 -19.74 -12.65
CA GLN A 119 -9.57 -18.38 -12.72
C GLN A 119 -10.35 -17.99 -11.45
N GLY A 120 -11.14 -18.91 -10.90
CA GLY A 120 -11.82 -18.74 -9.63
C GLY A 120 -10.83 -18.59 -8.46
N ALA A 121 -9.77 -19.39 -8.46
CA ALA A 121 -8.69 -19.26 -7.48
C ALA A 121 -8.01 -17.87 -7.55
N ALA A 122 -7.77 -17.32 -8.75
CA ALA A 122 -7.22 -15.99 -8.94
C ALA A 122 -8.08 -14.90 -8.26
N LEU A 123 -9.41 -14.96 -8.41
CA LEU A 123 -10.32 -14.05 -7.71
C LEU A 123 -10.23 -14.16 -6.18
N LEU A 124 -10.18 -15.39 -5.66
CA LEU A 124 -10.07 -15.63 -4.22
C LEU A 124 -8.71 -15.17 -3.66
N ILE A 125 -7.63 -15.30 -4.44
CA ILE A 125 -6.30 -14.76 -4.10
C ILE A 125 -6.38 -13.24 -3.96
N VAL A 126 -7.04 -12.54 -4.89
CA VAL A 126 -7.23 -11.09 -4.84
C VAL A 126 -8.04 -10.69 -3.61
N LEU A 127 -9.11 -11.40 -3.28
CA LEU A 127 -9.90 -11.14 -2.07
C LEU A 127 -9.08 -11.40 -0.80
N ALA A 128 -8.34 -12.51 -0.71
CA ALA A 128 -7.45 -12.79 0.40
C ALA A 128 -6.41 -11.67 0.59
N ALA A 129 -5.81 -11.19 -0.50
CA ALA A 129 -4.87 -10.08 -0.49
C ALA A 129 -5.52 -8.78 -0.01
N ALA A 130 -6.73 -8.48 -0.44
CA ALA A 130 -7.48 -7.29 -0.04
C ALA A 130 -7.73 -7.25 1.47
N PHE A 131 -8.17 -8.35 2.08
CA PHE A 131 -8.38 -8.44 3.52
C PHE A 131 -7.08 -8.34 4.32
N LYS A 132 -5.98 -8.91 3.82
CA LYS A 132 -4.67 -8.88 4.49
C LYS A 132 -3.99 -7.52 4.41
N SER A 133 -4.14 -6.81 3.30
CA SER A 133 -3.47 -5.53 3.02
C SER A 133 -4.38 -4.32 3.29
N ALA A 134 -5.33 -4.44 4.21
CA ALA A 134 -6.17 -3.35 4.69
C ALA A 134 -6.80 -2.50 3.58
N GLN A 135 -7.43 -3.14 2.59
CA GLN A 135 -8.10 -2.42 1.51
C GLN A 135 -9.45 -1.85 1.97
N PHE A 136 -9.83 -0.71 1.41
CA PHE A 136 -11.16 -0.13 1.63
C PHE A 136 -12.24 -1.09 1.13
N PRO A 137 -13.34 -1.31 1.92
CA PRO A 137 -13.71 -0.68 3.19
C PRO A 137 -13.17 -1.38 4.45
N PHE A 138 -12.40 -2.46 4.36
CA PHE A 138 -11.95 -3.30 5.48
C PHE A 138 -10.61 -2.84 6.10
N HIS A 139 -10.23 -1.57 5.91
CA HIS A 139 -8.95 -1.00 6.34
C HIS A 139 -8.90 -0.60 7.82
N GLY A 140 -10.06 -0.50 8.49
CA GLY A 140 -10.20 0.12 9.81
C GLY A 140 -9.31 -0.49 10.89
N TRP A 141 -9.08 -1.80 10.85
CA TRP A 141 -8.19 -2.46 11.78
C TRP A 141 -6.74 -1.90 11.73
N LEU A 142 -6.28 -1.42 10.57
CA LEU A 142 -4.93 -0.89 10.41
C LEU A 142 -4.80 0.53 10.98
N THR A 143 -5.83 1.35 10.81
CA THR A 143 -5.82 2.74 11.28
C THR A 143 -6.06 2.86 12.79
N GLU A 144 -6.61 1.84 13.44
CA GLU A 144 -6.90 1.81 14.87
C GLU A 144 -5.78 1.20 15.74
N VAL A 145 -4.80 0.52 15.14
CA VAL A 145 -3.69 -0.15 15.85
C VAL A 145 -2.67 0.84 16.44
N MET A 146 -3.03 2.11 16.63
CA MET A 146 -2.10 3.15 17.12
C MET A 146 -1.75 3.05 18.61
N GLU A 147 -2.54 2.30 19.38
CA GLU A 147 -2.32 2.07 20.82
C GLU A 147 -1.20 1.05 21.12
N THR A 148 -0.72 0.34 20.09
CA THR A 148 0.35 -0.66 20.24
C THR A 148 1.73 0.00 20.35
N PRO A 149 2.73 -0.69 20.94
CA PRO A 149 4.10 -0.19 20.98
C PRO A 149 4.63 0.18 19.59
N THR A 150 5.36 1.28 19.48
CA THR A 150 5.90 1.80 18.20
C THR A 150 6.66 0.74 17.39
N PRO A 151 7.47 -0.18 17.98
CA PRO A 151 8.10 -1.27 17.23
C PRO A 151 7.10 -2.20 16.55
N VAL A 152 5.93 -2.45 17.15
CA VAL A 152 4.86 -3.26 16.53
C VAL A 152 4.26 -2.52 15.36
N SER A 153 3.98 -1.21 15.51
CA SER A 153 3.48 -0.38 14.41
C SER A 153 4.48 -0.38 13.25
N ALA A 154 5.78 -0.24 13.51
CA ALA A 154 6.81 -0.32 12.48
C ALA A 154 6.81 -1.67 11.76
N LEU A 155 6.80 -2.79 12.49
CA LEU A 155 6.76 -4.14 11.91
C LEU A 155 5.49 -4.37 11.08
N LEU A 156 4.34 -3.93 11.59
CA LEU A 156 3.05 -4.09 10.94
C LEU A 156 2.99 -3.32 9.62
N HIS A 157 3.27 -2.00 9.67
CA HIS A 157 3.13 -1.12 8.52
C HIS A 157 4.25 -1.29 7.48
N ALA A 158 5.45 -1.68 7.90
CA ALA A 158 6.58 -1.92 7.01
C ALA A 158 6.63 -3.34 6.44
N GLY A 159 6.10 -4.33 7.16
CA GLY A 159 6.25 -5.74 6.79
C GLY A 159 4.92 -6.44 6.51
N ILE A 160 4.16 -6.69 7.57
CA ILE A 160 3.05 -7.65 7.55
C ILE A 160 1.91 -7.23 6.61
N VAL A 161 1.63 -5.94 6.49
CA VAL A 161 0.58 -5.42 5.61
C VAL A 161 0.90 -5.63 4.13
N ASN A 162 2.17 -5.78 3.77
CA ASN A 162 2.61 -6.06 2.40
C ASN A 162 2.30 -7.51 1.95
N ALA A 163 1.95 -8.41 2.87
CA ALA A 163 1.77 -9.83 2.58
C ALA A 163 0.70 -10.09 1.51
N GLY A 164 -0.36 -9.26 1.41
CA GLY A 164 -1.36 -9.39 0.35
C GLY A 164 -0.78 -9.09 -1.04
N GLY A 165 -0.01 -8.01 -1.19
CA GLY A 165 0.68 -7.72 -2.44
C GLY A 165 1.73 -8.77 -2.78
N PHE A 166 2.47 -9.25 -1.77
CA PHE A 166 3.39 -10.37 -1.95
C PHE A 166 2.69 -11.63 -2.48
N LEU A 167 1.51 -11.97 -1.94
CA LEU A 167 0.72 -13.11 -2.41
C LEU A 167 0.34 -12.98 -3.89
N VAL A 168 -0.13 -11.80 -4.30
CA VAL A 168 -0.49 -11.52 -5.71
C VAL A 168 0.73 -11.58 -6.62
N VAL A 169 1.86 -11.00 -6.21
CA VAL A 169 3.13 -11.03 -6.95
C VAL A 169 3.65 -12.46 -7.05
N ARG A 170 3.59 -13.24 -5.95
CA ARG A 170 4.09 -14.63 -5.92
C ARG A 170 3.30 -15.57 -6.83
N LEU A 171 2.00 -15.31 -7.00
CA LEU A 171 1.10 -16.09 -7.85
C LEU A 171 0.67 -15.30 -9.10
N SER A 172 1.54 -14.44 -9.61
CA SER A 172 1.23 -13.51 -10.72
C SER A 172 0.77 -14.22 -11.99
N ASP A 173 1.38 -15.34 -12.38
CA ASP A 173 0.98 -16.11 -13.57
C ASP A 173 -0.46 -16.66 -13.47
N VAL A 174 -0.87 -17.03 -12.26
CA VAL A 174 -2.27 -17.45 -12.00
C VAL A 174 -3.21 -16.24 -12.04
N VAL A 175 -2.82 -15.11 -11.42
CA VAL A 175 -3.67 -13.92 -11.33
C VAL A 175 -3.90 -13.28 -12.69
N VAL A 176 -2.85 -13.18 -13.51
CA VAL A 176 -2.92 -12.61 -14.89
C VAL A 176 -3.86 -13.43 -15.78
N SER A 177 -3.98 -14.72 -15.56
CA SER A 177 -4.86 -15.57 -16.37
C SER A 177 -6.35 -15.26 -16.23
N SER A 178 -6.74 -14.46 -15.23
CA SER A 178 -8.12 -14.05 -14.98
C SER A 178 -8.29 -12.53 -15.18
N PRO A 179 -8.84 -12.07 -16.32
CA PRO A 179 -9.11 -10.65 -16.54
C PRO A 179 -9.98 -10.02 -15.45
N ILE A 180 -10.95 -10.77 -14.91
CA ILE A 180 -11.82 -10.30 -13.83
C ILE A 180 -11.00 -10.07 -12.56
N ALA A 181 -10.03 -10.93 -12.23
CA ALA A 181 -9.14 -10.75 -11.09
C ALA A 181 -8.26 -9.50 -11.26
N MET A 182 -7.75 -9.25 -12.46
CA MET A 182 -6.98 -8.06 -12.79
C MET A 182 -7.81 -6.78 -12.63
N HIS A 183 -9.03 -6.74 -13.19
CA HIS A 183 -9.94 -5.61 -13.02
C HIS A 183 -10.34 -5.38 -11.56
N LEU A 184 -10.53 -6.46 -10.78
CA LEU A 184 -10.84 -6.36 -9.36
C LEU A 184 -9.66 -5.75 -8.56
N LEU A 185 -8.42 -6.11 -8.91
CA LEU A 185 -7.21 -5.47 -8.34
C LEU A 185 -7.17 -3.98 -8.65
N VAL A 186 -7.46 -3.60 -9.90
CA VAL A 186 -7.51 -2.19 -10.31
C VAL A 186 -8.59 -1.43 -9.54
N LEU A 187 -9.78 -1.99 -9.42
CA LEU A 187 -10.90 -1.36 -8.73
C LEU A 187 -10.62 -1.20 -7.23
N ILE A 188 -10.31 -2.29 -6.53
CA ILE A 188 -10.07 -2.28 -5.08
C ILE A 188 -8.82 -1.44 -4.76
N GLY A 189 -7.74 -1.66 -5.50
CA GLY A 189 -6.48 -0.95 -5.29
C GLY A 189 -6.61 0.54 -5.60
N GLY A 190 -7.21 0.90 -6.72
CA GLY A 190 -7.44 2.28 -7.13
C GLY A 190 -8.32 3.05 -6.16
N LEU A 191 -9.47 2.48 -5.78
CA LEU A 191 -10.37 3.08 -4.79
C LEU A 191 -9.67 3.29 -3.44
N THR A 192 -8.93 2.27 -2.96
CA THR A 192 -8.19 2.35 -1.70
C THR A 192 -7.09 3.41 -1.76
N ALA A 193 -6.34 3.48 -2.86
CA ALA A 193 -5.29 4.47 -3.03
C ALA A 193 -5.85 5.90 -3.00
N LEU A 194 -6.95 6.16 -3.68
CA LEU A 194 -7.60 7.46 -3.73
C LEU A 194 -8.18 7.85 -2.36
N VAL A 195 -9.01 6.98 -1.75
CA VAL A 195 -9.61 7.23 -0.44
C VAL A 195 -8.53 7.43 0.61
N GLY A 196 -7.54 6.54 0.67
CA GLY A 196 -6.44 6.62 1.62
C GLY A 196 -5.66 7.93 1.49
N THR A 197 -5.37 8.38 0.27
CA THR A 197 -4.67 9.65 0.01
C THR A 197 -5.49 10.84 0.49
N VAL A 198 -6.77 10.91 0.13
CA VAL A 198 -7.64 12.05 0.48
C VAL A 198 -7.85 12.14 1.99
N VAL A 199 -8.09 10.99 2.66
CA VAL A 199 -8.26 10.97 4.12
C VAL A 199 -6.95 11.29 4.84
N MET A 200 -5.81 10.78 4.37
CA MET A 200 -4.49 11.10 4.92
C MET A 200 -4.26 12.61 5.06
N LEU A 201 -4.70 13.38 4.06
CA LEU A 201 -4.55 14.84 4.03
C LEU A 201 -5.33 15.57 5.13
N THR A 202 -6.36 14.95 5.69
CA THR A 202 -7.20 15.53 6.74
C THR A 202 -6.73 15.18 8.15
N GLN A 203 -5.76 14.27 8.28
CA GLN A 203 -5.33 13.78 9.59
C GLN A 203 -4.37 14.75 10.27
N THR A 204 -4.66 15.09 11.52
CA THR A 204 -3.85 16.00 12.36
C THR A 204 -2.78 15.27 13.18
N ASN A 205 -2.97 13.97 13.45
CA ASN A 205 -2.02 13.15 14.19
C ASN A 205 -1.04 12.47 13.24
N ILE A 206 0.27 12.53 13.54
CA ILE A 206 1.35 11.97 12.71
C ILE A 206 1.17 10.47 12.48
N LYS A 207 0.89 9.69 13.54
CA LYS A 207 0.70 8.25 13.41
C LYS A 207 -0.54 7.91 12.58
N SER A 208 -1.66 8.64 12.77
CA SER A 208 -2.87 8.45 11.97
C SER A 208 -2.62 8.77 10.50
N SER A 209 -1.91 9.86 10.20
CA SER A 209 -1.51 10.21 8.84
C SER A 209 -0.61 9.13 8.22
N LEU A 210 0.36 8.59 8.97
CA LEU A 210 1.21 7.48 8.53
C LEU A 210 0.42 6.19 8.27
N ALA A 211 -0.60 5.90 9.08
CA ALA A 211 -1.48 4.74 8.88
C ALA A 211 -2.32 4.87 7.61
N TRP A 212 -2.97 6.02 7.40
CA TRP A 212 -3.72 6.28 6.17
C TRP A 212 -2.82 6.32 4.93
N SER A 213 -1.60 6.85 5.06
CA SER A 213 -0.58 6.74 4.02
C SER A 213 -0.25 5.27 3.70
N THR A 214 -0.23 4.38 4.70
CA THR A 214 -0.03 2.94 4.46
C THR A 214 -1.22 2.35 3.72
N VAL A 215 -2.47 2.66 4.12
CA VAL A 215 -3.69 2.23 3.40
C VAL A 215 -3.61 2.64 1.92
N SER A 216 -3.30 3.91 1.65
CA SER A 216 -3.14 4.42 0.28
C SER A 216 -2.07 3.67 -0.50
N GLN A 217 -0.90 3.46 0.08
CA GLN A 217 0.23 2.77 -0.57
C GLN A 217 -0.06 1.29 -0.83
N MET A 218 -0.78 0.61 0.07
CA MET A 218 -1.23 -0.76 -0.16
C MET A 218 -2.26 -0.84 -1.29
N GLY A 219 -3.16 0.14 -1.39
CA GLY A 219 -4.05 0.28 -2.54
C GLY A 219 -3.27 0.47 -3.84
N PHE A 220 -2.29 1.37 -3.83
CA PHE A 220 -1.45 1.63 -5.00
C PHE A 220 -0.62 0.41 -5.42
N MET A 221 -0.13 -0.38 -4.47
CA MET A 221 0.58 -1.63 -4.72
C MET A 221 -0.31 -2.68 -5.42
N LEU A 222 -1.54 -2.89 -4.94
CA LEU A 222 -2.49 -3.81 -5.60
C LEU A 222 -2.92 -3.29 -6.97
N LEU A 223 -3.05 -1.98 -7.14
CA LEU A 223 -3.30 -1.35 -8.44
C LEU A 223 -2.15 -1.59 -9.42
N GLN A 224 -0.89 -1.53 -8.98
CA GLN A 224 0.27 -1.89 -9.81
C GLN A 224 0.18 -3.33 -10.29
N CYS A 225 -0.20 -4.26 -9.40
CA CYS A 225 -0.44 -5.65 -9.77
C CYS A 225 -1.59 -5.77 -10.79
N GLY A 226 -2.69 -5.04 -10.60
CA GLY A 226 -3.84 -5.02 -11.50
C GLY A 226 -3.51 -4.49 -12.91
N PHE A 227 -2.51 -3.63 -13.03
CA PHE A 227 -1.98 -3.18 -14.32
C PHE A 227 -0.87 -4.09 -14.88
N GLY A 228 -0.60 -5.24 -14.25
CA GLY A 228 0.44 -6.17 -14.67
C GLY A 228 1.88 -5.68 -14.37
N ALA A 229 2.04 -4.61 -13.61
CA ALA A 229 3.35 -4.03 -13.29
C ALA A 229 3.97 -4.72 -12.03
N PHE A 230 4.15 -6.04 -12.07
CA PHE A 230 4.60 -6.84 -10.93
C PHE A 230 6.01 -6.48 -10.44
N SER A 231 6.94 -6.16 -11.35
CA SER A 231 8.28 -5.68 -10.98
C SER A 231 8.20 -4.37 -10.20
N ALA A 232 7.31 -3.44 -10.62
CA ALA A 232 7.06 -2.18 -9.91
C ALA A 232 6.42 -2.43 -8.54
N ALA A 233 5.47 -3.36 -8.44
CA ALA A 233 4.85 -3.74 -7.17
C ALA A 233 5.87 -4.35 -6.20
N THR A 234 6.79 -5.19 -6.69
CA THR A 234 7.88 -5.76 -5.89
C THR A 234 8.84 -4.68 -5.38
N LEU A 235 9.26 -3.76 -6.26
CA LEU A 235 10.06 -2.61 -5.86
C LEU A 235 9.33 -1.75 -4.82
N HIS A 236 8.03 -1.56 -5.00
CA HIS A 236 7.18 -0.82 -4.06
C HIS A 236 7.17 -1.50 -2.69
N ILE A 237 7.00 -2.83 -2.60
CA ILE A 237 7.05 -3.58 -1.34
C ILE A 237 8.35 -3.27 -0.59
N VAL A 238 9.50 -3.34 -1.26
CA VAL A 238 10.81 -3.12 -0.64
C VAL A 238 10.98 -1.67 -0.19
N ALA A 239 10.75 -0.72 -1.09
CA ALA A 239 10.91 0.72 -0.80
C ALA A 239 9.95 1.18 0.30
N HIS A 240 8.68 0.75 0.24
CA HIS A 240 7.67 1.04 1.25
C HIS A 240 8.06 0.47 2.61
N SER A 241 8.59 -0.76 2.66
CA SER A 241 9.02 -1.39 3.91
C SER A 241 10.11 -0.59 4.59
N LEU A 242 11.14 -0.17 3.87
CA LEU A 242 12.25 0.63 4.40
C LEU A 242 11.76 2.01 4.88
N TYR A 243 10.99 2.70 4.04
CA TYR A 243 10.45 4.01 4.36
C TYR A 243 9.54 3.98 5.60
N LYS A 244 8.59 3.03 5.66
CA LYS A 244 7.64 2.95 6.78
C LYS A 244 8.30 2.52 8.08
N ALA A 245 9.26 1.60 8.04
CA ALA A 245 10.03 1.25 9.22
C ALA A 245 10.69 2.52 9.80
N HIS A 246 11.40 3.28 8.98
CA HIS A 246 12.02 4.52 9.40
C HIS A 246 11.01 5.54 9.91
N ALA A 247 9.94 5.82 9.17
CA ALA A 247 8.94 6.83 9.51
C ALA A 247 8.22 6.55 10.85
N PHE A 248 7.87 5.30 11.12
CA PHE A 248 7.24 4.93 12.39
C PHE A 248 8.23 4.99 13.55
N LEU A 249 9.45 4.49 13.39
CA LEU A 249 10.47 4.54 14.44
C LEU A 249 10.92 5.97 14.76
N ALA A 250 10.95 6.86 13.77
CA ALA A 250 11.29 8.26 13.92
C ALA A 250 10.11 9.15 14.35
N SER A 251 8.88 8.62 14.45
CA SER A 251 7.69 9.44 14.70
C SER A 251 7.71 10.19 16.06
N GLY A 252 8.42 9.69 17.05
CA GLY A 252 8.62 10.36 18.35
C GLY A 252 9.48 11.63 18.23
N SER A 253 10.64 11.51 17.58
CA SER A 253 11.57 12.65 17.42
C SER A 253 11.02 13.74 16.48
N ALA A 254 10.13 13.39 15.53
CA ALA A 254 9.48 14.36 14.68
C ALA A 254 8.60 15.37 15.45
N VAL A 255 7.99 14.95 16.56
CA VAL A 255 7.21 15.84 17.44
C VAL A 255 8.13 16.84 18.14
N ASP A 256 9.28 16.37 18.65
CA ASP A 256 10.24 17.23 19.33
C ASP A 256 10.88 18.25 18.38
N THR A 257 11.25 17.82 17.16
CA THR A 257 11.76 18.71 16.11
C THR A 257 10.72 19.75 15.70
N GLY A 258 9.46 19.37 15.54
CA GLY A 258 8.37 20.30 15.22
C GLY A 258 8.12 21.33 16.31
N ARG A 259 8.30 20.98 17.58
CA ARG A 259 8.21 21.92 18.73
C ARG A 259 9.36 22.93 18.72
N ILE A 260 10.59 22.48 18.40
CA ILE A 260 11.79 23.34 18.36
C ILE A 260 11.74 24.31 17.19
N GLN A 261 11.26 23.88 16.02
CA GLN A 261 11.23 24.70 14.80
C GLN A 261 10.12 25.77 14.79
N GLY A 262 9.26 25.82 15.81
CA GLY A 262 8.17 26.78 15.94
C GLY A 262 7.35 26.93 14.65
N ALA A 263 6.11 26.56 14.64
CA ALA A 263 5.23 26.46 13.48
C ALA A 263 5.00 27.78 12.72
N SER A 264 6.04 28.33 12.10
CA SER A 264 6.00 29.52 11.24
C SER A 264 6.29 29.13 9.78
N THR A 265 5.58 28.18 9.25
CA THR A 265 5.47 28.06 7.78
C THR A 265 4.25 28.85 7.33
N GLN A 266 4.45 30.13 7.05
CA GLN A 266 3.49 30.84 6.19
C GLN A 266 3.39 30.03 4.90
N THR A 267 2.25 29.42 4.68
CA THR A 267 1.97 28.73 3.41
C THR A 267 1.73 29.81 2.34
N VAL A 268 2.80 30.22 1.68
CA VAL A 268 2.71 31.09 0.52
C VAL A 268 1.99 30.32 -0.57
N ARG A 269 0.82 30.82 -1.00
CA ARG A 269 0.07 30.19 -2.09
C ARG A 269 0.78 30.45 -3.41
N PRO A 270 1.17 29.42 -4.16
CA PRO A 270 1.79 29.61 -5.46
C PRO A 270 0.82 30.28 -6.43
N SER A 271 1.32 31.21 -7.27
CA SER A 271 0.52 31.80 -8.34
C SER A 271 0.15 30.75 -9.39
N LYS A 272 -0.93 30.97 -10.13
CA LYS A 272 -1.36 30.06 -11.21
C LYS A 272 -0.23 29.83 -12.24
N GLY A 273 0.54 30.86 -12.55
CA GLY A 273 1.68 30.74 -13.47
C GLY A 273 2.77 29.80 -12.95
N ILE A 274 3.10 29.86 -11.65
CA ILE A 274 4.07 28.99 -11.00
C ILE A 274 3.59 27.53 -11.00
N LEU A 275 2.30 27.29 -10.78
CA LEU A 275 1.73 25.96 -10.84
C LEU A 275 1.82 25.35 -12.23
N VAL A 276 1.47 26.13 -13.26
CA VAL A 276 1.54 25.71 -14.66
C VAL A 276 2.99 25.44 -15.08
N SER A 277 3.92 26.35 -14.75
CA SER A 277 5.34 26.16 -15.09
C SER A 277 5.96 24.96 -14.37
N GLY A 278 5.60 24.72 -13.10
CA GLY A 278 6.04 23.55 -12.34
C GLY A 278 5.51 22.25 -12.93
N ALA A 279 4.24 22.21 -13.33
CA ALA A 279 3.65 21.06 -13.99
C ALA A 279 4.27 20.78 -15.36
N LEU A 280 4.47 21.81 -16.18
CA LEU A 280 5.13 21.69 -17.49
C LEU A 280 6.59 21.23 -17.33
N GLY A 281 7.32 21.78 -16.37
CA GLY A 281 8.70 21.36 -16.08
C GLY A 281 8.77 19.88 -15.66
N ALA A 282 7.85 19.44 -14.81
CA ALA A 282 7.77 18.03 -14.40
C ALA A 282 7.43 17.11 -15.59
N ILE A 283 6.48 17.51 -16.43
CA ILE A 283 6.10 16.73 -17.64
C ILE A 283 7.28 16.62 -18.61
N LEU A 284 7.96 17.73 -18.91
CA LEU A 284 9.12 17.74 -19.80
C LEU A 284 10.26 16.88 -19.26
N LEU A 285 10.52 16.97 -17.95
CA LEU A 285 11.51 16.14 -17.28
C LEU A 285 11.18 14.64 -17.37
N PHE A 286 9.92 14.29 -17.17
CA PHE A 286 9.49 12.90 -17.28
C PHE A 286 9.61 12.34 -18.69
N ILE A 287 9.14 13.11 -19.68
CA ILE A 287 9.27 12.72 -21.09
C ILE A 287 10.75 12.56 -21.43
N GLY A 288 11.59 13.52 -21.06
CA GLY A 288 13.03 13.48 -21.34
C GLY A 288 13.72 12.27 -20.68
N VAL A 289 13.49 12.04 -19.40
CA VAL A 289 14.06 10.88 -18.70
C VAL A 289 13.46 9.58 -19.23
N GLY A 290 12.14 9.52 -19.47
CA GLY A 290 11.47 8.37 -20.03
C GLY A 290 12.00 7.95 -21.40
N MET A 291 12.28 8.92 -22.27
CA MET A 291 12.90 8.67 -23.58
C MET A 291 14.31 8.07 -23.45
N ILE A 292 15.12 8.55 -22.50
CA ILE A 292 16.46 8.00 -22.24
C ILE A 292 16.38 6.54 -21.80
N TRP A 293 15.35 6.19 -21.04
CA TRP A 293 15.13 4.82 -20.53
C TRP A 293 14.26 3.96 -21.46
N GLY A 294 13.96 4.41 -22.67
CA GLY A 294 13.18 3.64 -23.67
C GLY A 294 11.76 3.33 -23.23
N VAL A 295 11.15 4.21 -22.42
CA VAL A 295 9.75 4.04 -21.98
C VAL A 295 8.82 4.57 -23.04
N SER A 296 8.04 3.67 -23.66
CA SER A 296 7.04 3.97 -24.68
C SER A 296 5.62 3.87 -24.11
N LEU A 297 4.76 4.80 -24.51
CA LEU A 297 3.31 4.78 -24.17
C LEU A 297 2.61 3.54 -24.70
N THR A 298 3.06 3.03 -25.82
CA THR A 298 2.45 1.86 -26.50
C THR A 298 2.90 0.54 -25.91
N GLU A 299 4.16 0.45 -25.48
CA GLU A 299 4.73 -0.80 -24.96
C GLU A 299 4.56 -0.96 -23.45
N LYS A 300 4.58 0.15 -22.69
CA LYS A 300 4.53 0.14 -21.21
C LYS A 300 3.55 1.17 -20.64
N PRO A 301 2.26 1.14 -21.03
CA PRO A 301 1.27 2.16 -20.62
C PRO A 301 1.11 2.23 -19.09
N ALA A 302 1.20 1.10 -18.38
CA ALA A 302 1.15 1.05 -16.92
C ALA A 302 2.29 1.84 -16.26
N VAL A 303 3.53 1.71 -16.76
CA VAL A 303 4.69 2.45 -16.23
C VAL A 303 4.50 3.94 -16.44
N VAL A 304 3.94 4.35 -17.58
CA VAL A 304 3.66 5.75 -17.87
C VAL A 304 2.58 6.32 -16.95
N ALA A 305 1.47 5.60 -16.74
CA ALA A 305 0.40 6.03 -15.86
C ALA A 305 0.88 6.17 -14.39
N LEU A 306 1.64 5.18 -13.90
CA LEU A 306 2.23 5.20 -12.56
C LEU A 306 3.28 6.31 -12.41
N GLY A 307 4.09 6.53 -13.45
CA GLY A 307 5.06 7.63 -13.50
C GLY A 307 4.38 9.00 -13.51
N ALA A 308 3.24 9.16 -14.18
CA ALA A 308 2.47 10.40 -14.15
C ALA A 308 2.00 10.75 -12.73
N VAL A 309 1.56 9.76 -11.94
CA VAL A 309 1.21 9.96 -10.52
C VAL A 309 2.42 10.42 -9.71
N LEU A 310 3.60 9.82 -9.92
CA LEU A 310 4.85 10.26 -9.29
C LEU A 310 5.17 11.71 -9.64
N LEU A 311 5.04 12.09 -10.91
CA LEU A 311 5.29 13.45 -11.38
C LEU A 311 4.41 14.50 -10.73
N MET A 312 3.14 14.15 -10.50
CA MET A 312 2.23 15.05 -9.80
C MET A 312 2.73 15.34 -8.38
N GLY A 313 3.29 14.34 -7.69
CA GLY A 313 3.97 14.53 -6.41
C GLY A 313 5.18 15.46 -6.52
N LEU A 314 6.05 15.23 -7.50
CA LEU A 314 7.26 16.03 -7.72
C LEU A 314 6.95 17.49 -8.12
N SER A 315 5.92 17.71 -8.94
CA SER A 315 5.48 19.05 -9.35
C SER A 315 5.07 19.92 -8.16
N GLN A 316 4.52 19.33 -7.10
CA GLN A 316 4.17 20.02 -5.87
C GLN A 316 5.41 20.52 -5.10
N PHE A 317 6.47 19.74 -5.04
CA PHE A 317 7.75 20.19 -4.45
C PHE A 317 8.31 21.37 -5.22
N PHE A 318 8.28 21.29 -6.55
CA PHE A 318 8.75 22.37 -7.42
C PHE A 318 7.93 23.66 -7.22
N ALA A 319 6.60 23.53 -7.24
CA ALA A 319 5.71 24.67 -7.03
C ALA A 319 5.92 25.36 -5.66
N ARG A 320 6.10 24.58 -4.60
CA ARG A 320 6.37 25.12 -3.25
C ARG A 320 7.73 25.82 -3.17
N ALA A 321 8.76 25.25 -3.79
CA ALA A 321 10.10 25.84 -3.81
C ALA A 321 10.14 27.16 -4.55
N VAL A 322 9.46 27.27 -5.70
CA VAL A 322 9.32 28.53 -6.46
C VAL A 322 8.57 29.58 -5.65
N SER A 323 7.52 29.16 -4.93
CA SER A 323 6.68 30.07 -4.13
C SER A 323 7.39 30.62 -2.88
N SER A 324 8.42 29.96 -2.39
CA SER A 324 9.16 30.37 -1.19
C SER A 324 10.04 31.61 -1.40
N GLY A 325 10.17 32.12 -2.63
CA GLY A 325 10.91 33.35 -2.95
C GLY A 325 12.44 33.29 -2.74
N HIS A 326 12.97 32.11 -2.42
CA HIS A 326 14.41 31.90 -2.26
C HIS A 326 15.05 31.81 -3.65
N GLY A 327 15.91 32.75 -4.01
CA GLY A 327 16.55 33.00 -5.30
C GLY A 327 16.89 31.79 -6.21
N GLY A 328 17.50 32.07 -7.37
CA GLY A 328 17.76 31.05 -8.41
C GLY A 328 18.50 29.78 -7.96
N SER A 329 19.31 29.84 -6.90
CA SER A 329 20.00 28.68 -6.32
C SER A 329 19.04 27.60 -5.76
N MET A 330 17.88 28.01 -5.21
CA MET A 330 16.87 27.10 -4.70
C MET A 330 16.17 26.37 -5.85
N LEU A 331 15.87 27.06 -6.94
CA LEU A 331 15.28 26.46 -8.15
C LEU A 331 16.20 25.40 -8.75
N VAL A 332 17.50 25.70 -8.85
CA VAL A 332 18.49 24.73 -9.34
C VAL A 332 18.55 23.51 -8.44
N ARG A 333 18.58 23.68 -7.12
CA ARG A 333 18.57 22.55 -6.18
C ARG A 333 17.33 21.67 -6.34
N VAL A 334 16.13 22.28 -6.40
CA VAL A 334 14.88 21.51 -6.56
C VAL A 334 14.86 20.82 -7.92
N PHE A 335 15.32 21.47 -8.98
CA PHE A 335 15.44 20.84 -10.31
C PHE A 335 16.38 19.63 -10.26
N LEU A 336 17.56 19.77 -9.68
CA LEU A 336 18.53 18.67 -9.55
C LEU A 336 17.95 17.52 -8.68
N MET A 337 17.28 17.84 -7.57
CA MET A 337 16.65 16.82 -6.71
C MET A 337 15.51 16.09 -7.42
N THR A 338 14.63 16.79 -8.13
CA THR A 338 13.53 16.19 -8.87
C THR A 338 14.02 15.37 -10.06
N SER A 339 15.04 15.85 -10.77
CA SER A 339 15.70 15.10 -11.85
C SER A 339 16.37 13.84 -11.31
N GLY A 340 17.14 13.96 -10.24
CA GLY A 340 17.78 12.83 -9.58
C GLY A 340 16.77 11.78 -9.12
N LEU A 341 15.63 12.20 -8.56
CA LEU A 341 14.58 11.29 -8.13
C LEU A 341 13.88 10.62 -9.32
N ALA A 342 13.65 11.32 -10.43
CA ALA A 342 13.10 10.72 -11.64
C ALA A 342 14.06 9.69 -12.26
N VAL A 343 15.35 10.00 -12.35
CA VAL A 343 16.38 9.07 -12.81
C VAL A 343 16.47 7.86 -11.90
N LEU A 344 16.44 8.05 -10.58
CA LEU A 344 16.44 6.98 -9.60
C LEU A 344 15.21 6.09 -9.74
N TYR A 345 14.02 6.68 -9.92
CA TYR A 345 12.78 5.92 -10.12
C TYR A 345 12.88 4.99 -11.35
N PHE A 346 13.23 5.54 -12.51
CA PHE A 346 13.34 4.72 -13.72
C PHE A 346 14.50 3.73 -13.63
N GLY A 347 15.63 4.11 -13.03
CA GLY A 347 16.77 3.22 -12.81
C GLY A 347 16.42 2.05 -11.90
N LEU A 348 15.74 2.30 -10.79
CA LEU A 348 15.26 1.26 -9.88
C LEU A 348 14.21 0.37 -10.55
N GLN A 349 13.30 0.97 -11.35
CA GLN A 349 12.30 0.22 -12.10
C GLN A 349 12.95 -0.70 -13.14
N GLN A 350 13.92 -0.19 -13.90
CA GLN A 350 14.66 -1.00 -14.86
C GLN A 350 15.50 -2.06 -14.18
N GLY A 351 16.16 -1.71 -13.07
CA GLY A 351 16.91 -2.67 -12.25
C GLY A 351 16.03 -3.77 -11.68
N ALA A 352 14.84 -3.42 -11.18
CA ALA A 352 13.88 -4.41 -10.70
C ALA A 352 13.40 -5.34 -11.84
N THR A 353 13.15 -4.81 -13.02
CA THR A 353 12.78 -5.61 -14.20
C THR A 353 13.92 -6.53 -14.64
N TRP A 354 15.17 -6.02 -14.61
CA TRP A 354 16.35 -6.82 -14.96
C TRP A 354 16.62 -7.94 -13.94
N ILE A 355 16.52 -7.65 -12.64
CA ILE A 355 16.66 -8.65 -11.57
C ILE A 355 15.56 -9.71 -11.63
N ALA A 356 14.33 -9.26 -11.91
CA ALA A 356 13.17 -10.14 -12.04
C ALA A 356 13.31 -11.09 -13.24
N GLY A 357 13.94 -10.65 -14.33
CA GLY A 357 14.08 -11.47 -15.55
C GLY A 357 12.74 -12.07 -15.96
N ASP A 358 12.72 -13.38 -16.12
CA ASP A 358 11.54 -14.16 -16.50
C ASP A 358 10.68 -14.64 -15.31
N LEU A 359 10.90 -14.09 -14.11
CA LEU A 359 10.12 -14.48 -12.92
C LEU A 359 8.66 -14.09 -13.02
N PHE A 360 8.33 -13.02 -13.73
CA PHE A 360 6.98 -12.51 -13.88
C PHE A 360 6.40 -12.80 -15.27
N PRO A 361 5.07 -12.86 -15.41
CA PRO A 361 4.44 -12.98 -16.70
C PRO A 361 4.82 -11.81 -17.60
N PRO A 362 4.77 -12.02 -18.94
CA PRO A 362 5.03 -10.94 -19.89
C PRO A 362 4.08 -9.76 -19.65
N PRO A 363 4.47 -8.53 -20.07
CA PRO A 363 3.63 -7.34 -19.91
C PRO A 363 2.23 -7.56 -20.47
N VAL A 364 1.23 -7.29 -19.63
CA VAL A 364 -0.17 -7.39 -20.04
C VAL A 364 -0.53 -6.16 -20.89
N VAL A 365 -1.04 -6.39 -22.08
CA VAL A 365 -1.63 -5.32 -22.89
C VAL A 365 -2.99 -4.99 -22.27
N PRO A 366 -3.19 -3.76 -21.77
CA PRO A 366 -4.45 -3.40 -21.15
C PRO A 366 -5.57 -3.34 -22.18
N ASP A 367 -6.71 -3.88 -21.82
CA ASP A 367 -7.94 -3.73 -22.60
C ASP A 367 -8.51 -2.31 -22.48
N THR A 368 -9.62 -2.03 -23.16
CA THR A 368 -10.28 -0.71 -23.15
C THR A 368 -10.64 -0.27 -21.72
N LEU A 369 -11.10 -1.20 -20.87
CA LEU A 369 -11.45 -0.91 -19.48
C LEU A 369 -10.19 -0.58 -18.65
N GLY A 370 -9.10 -1.32 -18.86
CA GLY A 370 -7.80 -1.05 -18.23
C GLY A 370 -7.24 0.33 -18.61
N ILE A 371 -7.31 0.70 -19.89
CA ILE A 371 -6.90 2.03 -20.37
C ILE A 371 -7.77 3.12 -19.72
N ALA A 372 -9.09 2.95 -19.74
CA ALA A 372 -10.01 3.90 -19.10
C ALA A 372 -9.73 4.06 -17.60
N ALA A 373 -9.42 2.97 -16.89
CA ALA A 373 -9.06 3.00 -15.49
C ALA A 373 -7.73 3.73 -15.25
N MET A 374 -6.71 3.55 -16.10
CA MET A 374 -5.44 4.29 -16.03
C MET A 374 -5.66 5.79 -16.22
N VAL A 375 -6.45 6.20 -17.20
CA VAL A 375 -6.78 7.61 -17.45
C VAL A 375 -7.53 8.19 -16.26
N LEU A 376 -8.56 7.50 -15.76
CA LEU A 376 -9.34 7.92 -14.60
C LEU A 376 -8.42 8.11 -13.37
N LEU A 377 -7.53 7.17 -13.11
CA LEU A 377 -6.56 7.25 -12.02
C LEU A 377 -5.70 8.51 -12.12
N VAL A 378 -5.09 8.75 -13.28
CA VAL A 378 -4.24 9.92 -13.51
C VAL A 378 -5.02 11.22 -13.29
N VAL A 379 -6.25 11.30 -13.81
CA VAL A 379 -7.14 12.45 -13.60
C VAL A 379 -7.47 12.65 -12.11
N MET A 380 -7.83 11.59 -11.42
CA MET A 380 -8.20 11.66 -10.00
C MET A 380 -7.01 12.09 -9.11
N PHE A 381 -5.81 11.53 -9.34
CA PHE A 381 -4.61 11.98 -8.64
C PHE A 381 -4.24 13.43 -9.02
N GLY A 382 -4.48 13.85 -10.26
CA GLY A 382 -4.35 15.24 -10.69
C GLY A 382 -5.26 16.18 -9.90
N VAL A 383 -6.54 15.82 -9.74
CA VAL A 383 -7.50 16.57 -8.91
C VAL A 383 -7.04 16.64 -7.45
N ILE A 384 -6.60 15.52 -6.86
CA ILE A 384 -6.07 15.50 -5.49
C ILE A 384 -4.84 16.42 -5.37
N SER A 385 -3.95 16.40 -6.33
CA SER A 385 -2.76 17.26 -6.36
C SER A 385 -3.14 18.74 -6.41
N LEU A 386 -4.14 19.09 -7.19
CA LEU A 386 -4.67 20.47 -7.23
C LEU A 386 -5.30 20.86 -5.88
N VAL A 387 -6.10 19.97 -5.26
CA VAL A 387 -6.67 20.22 -3.93
C VAL A 387 -5.58 20.45 -2.89
N GLN A 388 -4.49 19.68 -2.92
CA GLN A 388 -3.34 19.87 -2.03
C GLN A 388 -2.65 21.23 -2.22
N LEU A 389 -2.54 21.70 -3.46
CA LEU A 389 -1.90 22.98 -3.79
C LEU A 389 -2.74 24.19 -3.37
N TYR A 390 -4.05 24.10 -3.55
CA TYR A 390 -4.96 25.18 -3.12
C TYR A 390 -5.21 25.20 -1.61
N GLY A 391 -4.73 24.18 -0.89
CA GLY A 391 -4.83 24.10 0.56
C GLY A 391 -6.25 23.89 1.07
N TRP A 392 -6.45 24.15 2.35
CA TRP A 392 -7.69 23.92 3.08
C TRP A 392 -8.85 24.91 2.78
N ALA A 393 -8.68 25.82 1.81
CA ALA A 393 -9.76 26.77 1.45
C ALA A 393 -11.06 26.07 1.05
N TRP A 394 -10.99 24.86 0.48
CA TRP A 394 -12.14 24.05 0.15
C TRP A 394 -12.88 23.53 1.41
N ALA A 395 -12.13 23.22 2.48
CA ALA A 395 -12.69 22.72 3.72
C ALA A 395 -13.60 23.76 4.40
N ALA A 396 -13.21 25.05 4.35
CA ALA A 396 -14.03 26.14 4.83
C ALA A 396 -15.29 26.37 3.96
N ARG A 397 -15.17 26.12 2.64
CA ARG A 397 -16.29 26.29 1.70
C ARG A 397 -17.27 25.11 1.73
N TRP A 398 -16.79 23.88 2.02
CA TRP A 398 -17.54 22.63 2.01
C TRP A 398 -17.31 21.83 3.30
N PRO A 399 -17.71 22.37 4.48
CA PRO A 399 -17.40 21.74 5.77
C PRO A 399 -17.99 20.33 5.91
N GLY A 400 -19.16 20.07 5.32
CA GLY A 400 -19.78 18.75 5.33
C GLY A 400 -18.91 17.71 4.62
N ILE A 401 -18.35 18.02 3.44
CA ILE A 401 -17.45 17.13 2.70
C ILE A 401 -16.17 16.88 3.52
N TYR A 402 -15.61 17.93 4.13
CA TYR A 402 -14.43 17.79 4.98
C TYR A 402 -14.67 16.82 6.13
N VAL A 403 -15.80 16.91 6.82
CA VAL A 403 -16.16 16.02 7.93
C VAL A 403 -16.27 14.57 7.45
N HIS A 404 -16.94 14.31 6.32
CA HIS A 404 -17.03 12.96 5.75
C HIS A 404 -15.67 12.39 5.41
N VAL A 405 -14.82 13.18 4.76
CA VAL A 405 -13.43 12.78 4.42
C VAL A 405 -12.61 12.52 5.69
N ALA A 406 -12.62 13.45 6.64
CA ALA A 406 -11.83 13.32 7.87
C ALA A 406 -12.19 12.07 8.69
N ASN A 407 -13.45 11.62 8.60
CA ASN A 407 -13.92 10.39 9.23
C ASN A 407 -13.82 9.13 8.34
N GLY A 408 -13.05 9.19 7.25
CA GLY A 408 -12.85 8.05 6.35
C GLY A 408 -14.14 7.52 5.74
N PHE A 409 -15.07 8.42 5.39
CA PHE A 409 -16.41 8.13 4.86
C PHE A 409 -17.23 7.21 5.77
N TYR A 410 -16.93 7.18 7.05
CA TYR A 410 -17.56 6.34 8.07
C TYR A 410 -17.50 4.83 7.81
N ALA A 411 -16.66 4.37 6.86
CA ALA A 411 -16.57 2.96 6.51
C ALA A 411 -16.18 2.10 7.73
N ASN A 412 -15.28 2.60 8.58
CA ASN A 412 -14.89 1.91 9.79
C ASN A 412 -16.04 1.83 10.81
N ALA A 413 -16.84 2.89 10.97
CA ALA A 413 -17.98 2.87 11.86
C ALA A 413 -19.08 1.89 11.39
N MET A 414 -19.26 1.73 10.09
CA MET A 414 -20.15 0.69 9.52
C MET A 414 -19.63 -0.71 9.83
N PHE A 415 -18.34 -0.92 9.68
CA PHE A 415 -17.69 -2.19 10.00
C PHE A 415 -17.81 -2.52 11.50
N ASP A 416 -17.64 -1.53 12.40
CA ASP A 416 -17.83 -1.69 13.84
C ASP A 416 -19.23 -2.11 14.21
N ARG A 417 -20.24 -1.51 13.60
CA ARG A 417 -21.64 -1.90 13.83
C ARG A 417 -21.88 -3.36 13.40
N THR A 418 -21.29 -3.78 12.30
CA THR A 418 -21.39 -5.15 11.80
C THR A 418 -20.74 -6.16 12.76
N ILE A 419 -19.53 -5.86 13.26
CA ILE A 419 -18.84 -6.71 14.23
C ILE A 419 -19.54 -6.69 15.60
N GLY A 420 -19.98 -5.50 16.06
CA GLY A 420 -20.69 -5.33 17.31
C GLY A 420 -22.04 -6.04 17.35
N TYR A 421 -22.67 -6.25 16.17
CA TYR A 421 -23.90 -7.07 16.09
C TYR A 421 -23.66 -8.51 16.53
N PHE A 422 -22.45 -9.04 16.31
CA PHE A 422 -22.04 -10.36 16.76
C PHE A 422 -21.46 -10.38 18.20
N ASP A 423 -21.40 -9.24 18.87
CA ASP A 423 -20.89 -9.12 20.24
C ASP A 423 -22.04 -9.10 21.25
N THR A 424 -22.37 -10.28 21.78
CA THR A 424 -23.42 -10.43 22.80
C THR A 424 -23.02 -9.82 24.15
N THR A 425 -21.73 -9.57 24.40
CA THR A 425 -21.24 -8.97 25.67
C THR A 425 -21.43 -7.45 25.70
N ALA A 426 -21.49 -6.77 24.57
CA ALA A 426 -21.75 -5.33 24.52
C ALA A 426 -23.21 -4.95 24.82
N ARG A 427 -24.15 -5.90 24.74
CA ARG A 427 -25.59 -5.67 25.03
C ARG A 427 -25.95 -5.70 26.51
N GLN A 428 -25.04 -6.10 27.40
CA GLN A 428 -25.31 -6.18 28.85
C GLN A 428 -24.86 -4.95 29.62
N GLN A 429 -24.31 -3.91 28.96
CA GLN A 429 -23.86 -2.67 29.59
C GLN A 429 -24.68 -1.42 29.19
N HIS A 430 -25.83 -1.60 28.57
CA HIS A 430 -26.87 -0.61 28.37
C HIS A 430 -28.21 -1.19 28.95
#